data_e31786950d544976002b7eeb37730038
#
_entry.id   e31786950d544976002b7eeb37730038
#
_cell.length_a   1.000
_cell.length_b   1.000
_cell.length_c   1.000
_cell.angle_alpha   90.00
_cell.angle_beta   90.00
_cell.angle_gamma   90.00
#
_symmetry.space_group_name_H-M   'P 1'
#
loop_
_entity.id
_entity.type
_entity.pdbx_description
1 polymer ?
#
loop_
_entity_poly.entity_id
_entity_poly.type
_entity_poly.pdbx_seq_one_letter_code
_entity_poly.pdbx_strand_id
1 'polypeptide(L)'
;MFVGTNRIKIKKGYGKELEELFRSRGEVAREPGFVDFELWRQEGDPEHEEYLVVSRWESEEHHNQWLRSDSFKQAHSGPPTDYIMGHGEFSNYQIRLAYQAEK
;
A
#
# COMPACT_ATOMS: atom_id res chain seq x y z
N MET A 1 -13.07 -5.47 -9.82
CA MET A 1 -12.14 -4.49 -9.22
C MET A 1 -10.85 -5.18 -8.81
N PHE A 2 -9.74 -4.58 -9.16
CA PHE A 2 -8.42 -5.13 -8.91
C PHE A 2 -7.84 -4.56 -7.62
N VAL A 3 -7.20 -5.39 -6.79
CA VAL A 3 -6.58 -4.98 -5.54
C VAL A 3 -5.11 -5.38 -5.55
N GLY A 4 -4.23 -4.39 -5.39
CA GLY A 4 -2.81 -4.63 -5.21
C GLY A 4 -2.43 -4.47 -3.74
N THR A 5 -1.65 -5.40 -3.20
CA THR A 5 -1.21 -5.33 -1.81
C THR A 5 0.30 -5.46 -1.70
N ASN A 6 0.83 -4.88 -0.63
CA ASN A 6 2.23 -5.04 -0.28
C ASN A 6 2.33 -5.19 1.25
N ARG A 7 2.86 -6.32 1.70
CA ARG A 7 3.06 -6.58 3.13
C ARG A 7 4.44 -6.09 3.54
N ILE A 8 4.47 -5.20 4.52
CA ILE A 8 5.70 -4.57 4.99
C ILE A 8 5.88 -4.84 6.48
N LYS A 9 7.06 -5.36 6.85
CA LYS A 9 7.43 -5.53 8.26
C LYS A 9 8.40 -4.43 8.64
N ILE A 10 8.19 -3.84 9.82
CA ILE A 10 9.05 -2.78 10.32
C ILE A 10 9.49 -3.07 11.74
N LYS A 11 10.57 -2.43 12.16
CA LYS A 11 11.04 -2.49 13.54
C LYS A 11 9.98 -1.89 14.46
N LYS A 12 9.83 -2.48 15.63
CA LYS A 12 8.85 -2.03 16.62
C LYS A 12 9.12 -0.56 17.01
N GLY A 13 8.05 0.22 17.08
CA GLY A 13 8.14 1.64 17.44
C GLY A 13 8.23 2.60 16.27
N TYR A 14 8.30 2.11 15.03
CA TYR A 14 8.44 2.96 13.85
C TYR A 14 7.14 3.11 13.04
N GLY A 15 6.01 2.74 13.63
CA GLY A 15 4.72 2.84 12.92
C GLY A 15 4.36 4.25 12.51
N LYS A 16 4.63 5.24 13.36
CA LYS A 16 4.35 6.64 13.03
C LYS A 16 5.16 7.12 11.83
N GLU A 17 6.42 6.73 11.77
CA GLU A 17 7.30 7.10 10.66
C GLU A 17 6.81 6.51 9.35
N LEU A 18 6.37 5.25 9.37
CA LEU A 18 5.82 4.62 8.18
C LEU A 18 4.53 5.29 7.74
N GLU A 19 3.64 5.59 8.67
CA GLU A 19 2.35 6.24 8.36
C GLU A 19 2.58 7.63 7.76
N GLU A 20 3.52 8.40 8.30
CA GLU A 20 3.88 9.71 7.75
C GLU A 20 4.46 9.59 6.35
N LEU A 21 5.28 8.57 6.11
CA LEU A 21 5.85 8.31 4.78
C LEU A 21 4.73 8.13 3.76
N PHE A 22 3.71 7.32 4.08
CA PHE A 22 2.60 7.09 3.17
C PHE A 22 1.69 8.30 3.02
N ARG A 23 1.54 9.14 4.06
CA ARG A 23 0.80 10.39 3.91
C ARG A 23 1.43 11.32 2.89
N SER A 24 2.74 11.29 2.74
CA SER A 24 3.44 12.12 1.77
C SER A 24 3.33 11.60 0.33
N ARG A 25 2.74 10.43 0.12
CA ARG A 25 2.65 9.77 -1.18
C ARG A 25 1.25 9.80 -1.78
N GLY A 26 0.49 10.85 -1.51
CA GLY A 26 -0.91 10.95 -1.95
C GLY A 26 -1.12 11.18 -3.44
N GLU A 27 -0.06 11.36 -4.23
CA GLU A 27 -0.18 11.63 -5.66
C GLU A 27 -0.79 10.47 -6.45
N VAL A 28 -0.74 9.25 -5.92
CA VAL A 28 -1.38 8.10 -6.54
C VAL A 28 -2.87 8.35 -6.78
N ALA A 29 -3.51 9.18 -5.96
CA ALA A 29 -4.93 9.51 -6.10
C ALA A 29 -5.28 10.18 -7.43
N ARG A 30 -4.29 10.69 -8.14
CA ARG A 30 -4.49 11.34 -9.45
C ARG A 30 -4.31 10.39 -10.63
N GLU A 31 -3.90 9.14 -10.36
CA GLU A 31 -3.62 8.20 -11.43
C GLU A 31 -4.90 7.66 -12.06
N PRO A 32 -4.91 7.44 -13.38
CA PRO A 32 -6.08 6.86 -14.05
C PRO A 32 -6.44 5.50 -13.48
N GLY A 33 -7.74 5.31 -13.25
CA GLY A 33 -8.25 4.03 -12.72
C GLY A 33 -8.05 3.81 -11.24
N PHE A 34 -7.43 4.74 -10.54
CA PHE A 34 -7.28 4.64 -9.08
C PHE A 34 -8.64 4.77 -8.40
N VAL A 35 -8.92 3.90 -7.43
CA VAL A 35 -10.16 3.91 -6.67
C VAL A 35 -9.93 4.39 -5.25
N ASP A 36 -9.12 3.66 -4.49
CA ASP A 36 -8.78 4.07 -3.12
C ASP A 36 -7.50 3.40 -2.63
N PHE A 37 -7.06 3.86 -1.47
CA PHE A 37 -5.83 3.38 -0.84
C PHE A 37 -6.08 3.30 0.67
N GLU A 38 -5.61 2.20 1.27
CA GLU A 38 -5.64 2.03 2.72
C GLU A 38 -4.32 1.46 3.19
N LEU A 39 -3.95 1.83 4.40
CA LEU A 39 -2.79 1.26 5.08
C LEU A 39 -3.32 0.58 6.34
N TRP A 40 -3.16 -0.74 6.42
CA TRP A 40 -3.66 -1.54 7.52
C TRP A 40 -2.52 -1.96 8.43
N ARG A 41 -2.68 -1.77 9.73
CA ARG A 41 -1.71 -2.27 10.69
C ARG A 41 -2.23 -3.59 11.28
N GLN A 42 -1.38 -4.62 11.26
CA GLN A 42 -1.70 -5.88 11.92
C GLN A 42 -1.64 -5.69 13.43
N GLU A 43 -2.63 -6.21 14.12
CA GLU A 43 -2.66 -6.17 15.58
C GLU A 43 -2.08 -7.47 16.16
N GLY A 44 -1.46 -7.38 17.33
CA GLY A 44 -1.14 -8.54 18.15
C GLY A 44 0.26 -9.10 18.07
N ASP A 45 1.17 -8.57 17.23
CA ASP A 45 2.53 -9.07 17.22
C ASP A 45 3.41 -8.28 18.19
N PRO A 46 4.04 -8.94 19.18
CA PRO A 46 4.85 -8.23 20.17
C PRO A 46 6.28 -7.91 19.72
N GLU A 47 6.78 -8.53 18.65
CA GLU A 47 8.19 -8.42 18.29
C GLU A 47 8.46 -7.42 17.16
N HIS A 48 7.51 -7.26 16.25
CA HIS A 48 7.63 -6.30 15.15
C HIS A 48 6.26 -5.77 14.79
N GLU A 49 6.22 -4.74 13.95
CA GLU A 49 4.97 -4.24 13.41
C GLU A 49 4.87 -4.63 11.95
N GLU A 50 3.68 -5.01 11.53
CA GLU A 50 3.43 -5.40 10.15
C GLU A 50 2.27 -4.58 9.61
N TYR A 51 2.48 -4.05 8.40
CA TYR A 51 1.48 -3.27 7.70
C TYR A 51 1.14 -3.91 6.37
N LEU A 52 -0.09 -3.75 5.94
CA LEU A 52 -0.53 -4.14 4.60
C LEU A 52 -0.96 -2.88 3.86
N VAL A 53 -0.26 -2.61 2.76
CA VAL A 53 -0.64 -1.54 1.84
C VAL A 53 -1.70 -2.11 0.92
N VAL A 54 -2.85 -1.45 0.82
CA VAL A 54 -3.97 -1.91 0.01
C VAL A 54 -4.37 -0.81 -0.95
N SER A 55 -4.27 -1.06 -2.25
CA SER A 55 -4.72 -0.12 -3.28
C SER A 55 -5.73 -0.79 -4.19
N ARG A 56 -6.82 -0.09 -4.46
CA ARG A 56 -7.88 -0.59 -5.34
C ARG A 56 -7.89 0.19 -6.65
N TRP A 57 -8.11 -0.54 -7.75
CA TRP A 57 -8.01 -0.02 -9.11
C TRP A 57 -9.17 -0.54 -9.94
N GLU A 58 -9.58 0.23 -10.93
CA GLU A 58 -10.64 -0.19 -11.86
C GLU A 58 -10.24 -1.46 -12.62
N SER A 59 -8.95 -1.61 -12.94
CA SER A 59 -8.44 -2.80 -13.64
C SER A 59 -6.99 -3.05 -13.30
N GLU A 60 -6.54 -4.27 -13.56
CA GLU A 60 -5.13 -4.63 -13.43
C GLU A 60 -4.24 -3.79 -14.33
N GLU A 61 -4.72 -3.45 -15.52
CA GLU A 61 -3.97 -2.63 -16.46
C GLU A 61 -3.68 -1.25 -15.89
N HIS A 62 -4.66 -0.61 -15.24
CA HIS A 62 -4.44 0.68 -14.59
C HIS A 62 -3.41 0.59 -13.48
N HIS A 63 -3.46 -0.47 -12.69
CA HIS A 63 -2.47 -0.69 -11.64
C HIS A 63 -1.07 -0.84 -12.23
N ASN A 64 -0.93 -1.62 -13.31
CA ASN A 64 0.36 -1.83 -13.96
C ASN A 64 0.90 -0.55 -14.60
N GLN A 65 0.02 0.29 -15.15
CA GLN A 65 0.42 1.60 -15.68
C GLN A 65 1.00 2.47 -14.57
N TRP A 66 0.37 2.47 -13.39
CA TRP A 66 0.89 3.23 -12.26
C TRP A 66 2.27 2.75 -11.84
N LEU A 67 2.49 1.44 -11.79
CA LEU A 67 3.81 0.88 -11.44
C LEU A 67 4.91 1.35 -12.39
N ARG A 68 4.56 1.71 -13.61
CA ARG A 68 5.51 2.22 -14.61
C ARG A 68 5.56 3.75 -14.66
N SER A 69 4.75 4.44 -13.85
CA SER A 69 4.63 5.89 -13.90
C SER A 69 5.78 6.60 -13.19
N ASP A 70 5.96 7.87 -13.52
CA ASP A 70 6.93 8.72 -12.83
C ASP A 70 6.53 8.95 -11.38
N SER A 71 5.24 9.03 -11.08
CA SER A 71 4.73 9.17 -9.72
C SER A 71 5.21 8.03 -8.83
N PHE A 72 5.13 6.79 -9.35
CA PHE A 72 5.59 5.61 -8.60
C PHE A 72 7.09 5.68 -8.37
N LYS A 73 7.84 6.01 -9.41
CA LYS A 73 9.30 6.12 -9.32
C LYS A 73 9.71 7.18 -8.30
N GLN A 74 9.07 8.33 -8.32
CA GLN A 74 9.35 9.40 -7.37
C GLN A 74 9.02 9.00 -5.93
N ALA A 75 7.90 8.31 -5.73
CA ALA A 75 7.51 7.84 -4.42
C ALA A 75 8.51 6.87 -3.82
N HIS A 76 9.26 6.15 -4.66
CA HIS A 76 10.21 5.12 -4.23
C HIS A 76 11.67 5.53 -4.40
N SER A 77 11.95 6.80 -4.70
CA SER A 77 13.31 7.29 -4.94
C SER A 77 13.93 8.00 -3.73
N GLY A 78 13.24 8.05 -2.60
CA GLY A 78 13.76 8.69 -1.41
C GLY A 78 14.90 7.93 -0.76
N PRO A 79 15.49 8.49 0.32
CA PRO A 79 16.57 7.80 1.02
C PRO A 79 16.08 6.48 1.62
N PRO A 80 16.99 5.51 1.81
CA PRO A 80 16.60 4.23 2.39
C PRO A 80 16.00 4.41 3.79
N THR A 81 15.00 3.58 4.09
CA THR A 81 14.35 3.57 5.40
C THR A 81 14.93 2.43 6.23
N ASP A 82 15.68 2.76 7.26
CA ASP A 82 16.38 1.76 8.06
C ASP A 82 15.46 0.88 8.89
N TYR A 83 14.23 1.31 9.09
CA TYR A 83 13.29 0.58 9.93
C TYR A 83 12.48 -0.48 9.18
N ILE A 84 12.56 -0.52 7.86
CA ILE A 84 11.86 -1.54 7.08
C ILE A 84 12.70 -2.82 7.09
N MET A 85 12.08 -3.93 7.47
CA MET A 85 12.73 -5.23 7.61
C MET A 85 12.51 -6.06 6.35
N GLY A 86 13.59 -6.39 5.66
CA GLY A 86 13.54 -7.24 4.47
C GLY A 86 12.84 -6.60 3.28
N HIS A 87 12.29 -7.42 2.42
CA HIS A 87 11.58 -6.99 1.22
C HIS A 87 10.08 -7.09 1.42
N GLY A 88 9.33 -6.20 0.79
CA GLY A 88 7.88 -6.28 0.79
C GLY A 88 7.39 -7.52 0.04
N GLU A 89 6.24 -8.02 0.43
CA GLU A 89 5.58 -9.13 -0.26
C GLU A 89 4.39 -8.58 -1.03
N PHE A 90 4.45 -8.67 -2.36
CA PHE A 90 3.39 -8.17 -3.23
C PHE A 90 2.43 -9.29 -3.57
N SER A 91 1.14 -9.00 -3.49
CA SER A 91 0.07 -9.92 -3.91
C SER A 91 -1.01 -9.15 -4.62
N ASN A 92 -1.63 -9.80 -5.59
CA ASN A 92 -2.69 -9.20 -6.40
C ASN A 92 -3.97 -10.01 -6.24
N TYR A 93 -5.09 -9.31 -6.19
CA TYR A 93 -6.40 -9.93 -5.97
C TYR A 93 -7.44 -9.32 -6.87
N GLN A 94 -8.50 -10.10 -7.17
CA GLN A 94 -9.71 -9.58 -7.77
C GLN A 94 -10.83 -9.69 -6.74
N ILE A 95 -11.62 -8.64 -6.58
CA ILE A 95 -12.79 -8.72 -5.73
C ILE A 95 -13.84 -9.55 -6.47
N ARG A 96 -14.21 -10.68 -5.89
CA ARG A 96 -15.16 -11.61 -6.51
C ARG A 96 -16.55 -11.51 -5.89
N LEU A 97 -16.65 -10.98 -4.70
CA LEU A 97 -17.93 -10.82 -4.01
C LEU A 97 -17.75 -9.74 -2.95
N ALA A 98 -18.70 -8.83 -2.86
CA ALA A 98 -18.67 -7.78 -1.85
C ALA A 98 -20.10 -7.46 -1.43
N TYR A 99 -20.29 -7.21 -0.15
CA TYR A 99 -21.54 -6.73 0.42
C TYR A 99 -21.28 -5.42 1.15
N GLN A 100 -22.24 -4.56 1.12
CA GLN A 100 -22.21 -3.35 1.95
C GLN A 100 -23.30 -3.47 3.00
N ALA A 101 -23.08 -2.80 4.14
CA ALA A 101 -24.06 -2.80 5.21
C ALA A 101 -25.35 -2.15 4.70
N GLU A 102 -26.48 -2.71 5.08
CA GLU A 102 -27.78 -2.10 4.84
C GLU A 102 -27.97 -0.94 5.83
N LYS A 103 -28.54 0.15 5.34
CA LYS A 103 -28.77 1.34 6.16
C LYS A 103 -30.23 1.44 6.59
#